data_9c1912cc0f0b7b9f670fac684b933e3b
#
_entry.id   9c1912cc0f0b7b9f670fac684b933e3b
#
_cell.length_a   1.000
_cell.length_b   1.000
_cell.length_c   1.000
_cell.angle_alpha   90.00
_cell.angle_beta   90.00
_cell.angle_gamma   90.00
#
_symmetry.space_group_name_H-M   'P 1'
#
loop_
_entity.id
_entity.type
_entity.pdbx_description
1 polymer ?
#
loop_
_entity_poly.entity_id
_entity_poly.type
_entity_poly.pdbx_seq_one_letter_code
_entity_poly.pdbx_strand_id
1 'polypeptide(L)'
;LFTIGITGTKGKTTTAFMVREILESCGYKTGLIGTIEIITGARHIESANTTPESYDVQRYFREMVDNDCKCVVMEVSSQALMMKRCAGIMFDIGVFTNLEPDHIGPNEHASFEDYMHCKGLLFKQCRTGIVNFDDEHTAQVLEGHTCAVETYGLNEGAGLRAVNIQYVHEPGHISTEYDIAGE
;
A
#
# COMPACT_ATOMS: atom_id res chain seq x y z
N LEU A 1 -2.75 3.72 -16.40
CA LEU A 1 -3.27 3.25 -15.10
C LEU A 1 -2.94 4.26 -14.03
N PHE A 2 -3.90 4.58 -13.18
CA PHE A 2 -3.65 5.24 -11.91
C PHE A 2 -3.10 4.20 -10.92
N THR A 3 -1.95 4.45 -10.33
CA THR A 3 -1.18 3.42 -9.62
C THR A 3 -1.09 3.74 -8.12
N ILE A 4 -1.48 2.78 -7.28
CA ILE A 4 -1.44 2.90 -5.84
C ILE A 4 -0.52 1.79 -5.29
N GLY A 5 0.59 2.18 -4.68
CA GLY A 5 1.52 1.27 -4.02
C GLY A 5 1.33 1.28 -2.51
N ILE A 6 1.21 0.11 -1.88
CA ILE A 6 0.99 0.00 -0.44
C ILE A 6 2.16 -0.74 0.20
N THR A 7 2.84 -0.11 1.14
CA THR A 7 3.92 -0.71 1.93
C THR A 7 3.61 -0.65 3.44
N GLY A 8 4.34 -1.44 4.19
CA GLY A 8 4.22 -1.57 5.65
C GLY A 8 4.57 -2.97 6.12
N THR A 9 4.64 -3.20 7.40
CA THR A 9 4.87 -4.55 7.94
C THR A 9 3.59 -5.36 7.84
N LYS A 10 2.48 -4.83 8.35
CA LYS A 10 1.17 -5.49 8.39
C LYS A 10 0.08 -4.65 7.73
N GLY A 11 -1.03 -5.28 7.38
CA GLY A 11 -2.20 -4.58 6.84
C GLY A 11 -2.15 -4.28 5.34
N LYS A 12 -1.05 -4.52 4.63
CA LYS A 12 -0.95 -4.27 3.17
C LYS A 12 -2.08 -4.92 2.39
N THR A 13 -2.27 -6.22 2.57
CA THR A 13 -3.28 -7.01 1.86
C THR A 13 -4.70 -6.50 2.15
N THR A 14 -5.03 -6.32 3.43
CA THR A 14 -6.35 -5.80 3.82
C THR A 14 -6.61 -4.42 3.21
N THR A 15 -5.64 -3.51 3.32
CA THR A 15 -5.75 -2.16 2.75
C THR A 15 -5.87 -2.23 1.22
N ALA A 16 -5.11 -3.10 0.56
CA ALA A 16 -5.16 -3.24 -0.89
C ALA A 16 -6.54 -3.69 -1.39
N PHE A 17 -7.14 -4.68 -0.72
CA PHE A 17 -8.49 -5.13 -1.05
C PHE A 17 -9.54 -4.06 -0.75
N MET A 18 -9.47 -3.38 0.40
CA MET A 18 -10.39 -2.29 0.74
C MET A 18 -10.34 -1.16 -0.28
N VAL A 19 -9.14 -0.70 -0.63
CA VAL A 19 -8.96 0.38 -1.62
C VAL A 19 -9.51 -0.06 -2.99
N ARG A 20 -9.22 -1.29 -3.40
CA ARG A 20 -9.75 -1.84 -4.65
C ARG A 20 -11.28 -1.85 -4.64
N GLU A 21 -11.92 -2.36 -3.59
CA GLU A 21 -13.39 -2.43 -3.49
C GLU A 21 -14.04 -1.04 -3.50
N ILE A 22 -13.42 -0.06 -2.85
CA ILE A 22 -13.88 1.34 -2.89
C ILE A 22 -13.83 1.88 -4.32
N LEU A 23 -12.71 1.68 -5.03
CA LEU A 23 -12.55 2.13 -6.41
C LEU A 23 -13.54 1.44 -7.36
N GLU A 24 -13.74 0.13 -7.24
CA GLU A 24 -14.73 -0.62 -8.01
C GLU A 24 -16.15 -0.13 -7.74
N SER A 25 -16.52 0.15 -6.47
CA SER A 25 -17.83 0.68 -6.11
C SER A 25 -18.07 2.09 -6.67
N CYS A 26 -17.00 2.85 -6.91
CA CYS A 26 -17.04 4.14 -7.58
C CYS A 26 -17.03 4.03 -9.11
N GLY A 27 -17.05 2.82 -9.67
CA GLY A 27 -17.08 2.59 -11.12
C GLY A 27 -15.70 2.58 -11.81
N TYR A 28 -14.62 2.55 -11.05
CA TYR A 28 -13.27 2.43 -11.58
C TYR A 28 -12.83 0.96 -11.63
N LYS A 29 -12.82 0.35 -12.82
CA LYS A 29 -12.27 -0.99 -13.00
C LYS A 29 -10.82 -1.02 -12.53
N THR A 30 -10.52 -1.86 -11.53
CA THR A 30 -9.27 -1.79 -10.77
C THR A 30 -8.57 -3.15 -10.71
N GLY A 31 -7.33 -3.17 -11.19
CA GLY A 31 -6.43 -4.32 -11.03
C GLY A 31 -5.87 -4.41 -9.60
N LEU A 32 -5.38 -5.59 -9.24
CA LEU A 32 -4.72 -5.86 -7.97
C LEU A 32 -3.45 -6.67 -8.21
N ILE A 33 -2.38 -6.33 -7.51
CA ILE A 33 -1.19 -7.17 -7.36
C ILE A 33 -0.90 -7.29 -5.87
N GLY A 34 -1.02 -8.50 -5.33
CA GLY A 34 -0.85 -8.70 -3.90
C GLY A 34 -0.47 -10.11 -3.50
N THR A 35 -0.37 -10.33 -2.21
CA THR A 35 0.08 -11.60 -1.59
C THR A 35 -0.85 -12.75 -1.92
N ILE A 36 -2.16 -12.52 -1.98
CA ILE A 36 -3.15 -13.58 -2.20
C ILE A 36 -3.31 -13.86 -3.68
N GLU A 37 -3.54 -12.82 -4.47
CA GLU A 37 -3.85 -12.95 -5.88
C GLU A 37 -3.42 -11.72 -6.69
N ILE A 38 -3.42 -11.92 -8.01
CA ILE A 38 -3.27 -10.87 -9.01
C ILE A 38 -4.56 -10.82 -9.84
N ILE A 39 -5.17 -9.65 -9.92
CA ILE A 39 -6.40 -9.41 -10.69
C ILE A 39 -6.07 -8.47 -11.84
N THR A 40 -6.23 -8.94 -13.08
CA THR A 40 -5.87 -8.17 -14.28
C THR A 40 -7.09 -7.55 -14.98
N GLY A 41 -8.25 -7.58 -14.33
CA GLY A 41 -9.52 -7.15 -14.91
C GLY A 41 -10.23 -8.22 -15.76
N ALA A 42 -9.51 -9.24 -16.21
CA ALA A 42 -10.05 -10.41 -16.92
C ALA A 42 -9.78 -11.73 -16.19
N ARG A 43 -8.69 -11.80 -15.45
CA ARG A 43 -8.23 -13.02 -14.76
C ARG A 43 -7.94 -12.78 -13.30
N HIS A 44 -8.15 -13.83 -12.52
CA HIS A 44 -7.67 -13.99 -11.16
C HIS A 44 -6.55 -15.04 -11.18
N ILE A 45 -5.39 -14.68 -10.71
CA ILE A 45 -4.16 -15.49 -10.76
C ILE A 45 -3.64 -15.62 -9.33
N GLU A 46 -3.42 -16.85 -8.87
CA GLU A 46 -2.78 -17.08 -7.57
C GLU A 46 -1.37 -16.45 -7.56
N SER A 47 -1.05 -15.74 -6.50
CA SER A 47 0.21 -15.02 -6.40
C SER A 47 1.31 -15.91 -5.84
N ALA A 48 2.46 -15.91 -6.50
CA ALA A 48 3.66 -16.58 -5.99
C ALA A 48 4.46 -15.71 -5.01
N ASN A 49 4.34 -14.40 -5.11
CA ASN A 49 5.05 -13.41 -4.29
C ASN A 49 4.18 -12.17 -4.08
N THR A 50 4.28 -11.56 -2.91
CA THR A 50 3.58 -10.28 -2.60
C THR A 50 3.78 -9.24 -3.71
N THR A 51 4.99 -9.13 -4.21
CA THR A 51 5.37 -8.25 -5.32
C THR A 51 6.12 -9.09 -6.34
N PRO A 52 5.58 -9.34 -7.53
CA PRO A 52 6.24 -10.11 -8.59
C PRO A 52 7.55 -9.49 -9.08
N GLU A 53 8.30 -10.22 -9.89
CA GLU A 53 9.48 -9.71 -10.57
C GLU A 53 9.12 -8.58 -11.55
N SER A 54 10.07 -7.68 -11.82
CA SER A 54 9.83 -6.45 -12.59
C SER A 54 9.20 -6.71 -13.97
N TYR A 55 9.61 -7.76 -14.66
CA TYR A 55 9.02 -8.15 -15.94
C TYR A 55 7.53 -8.51 -15.78
N ASP A 56 7.20 -9.31 -14.77
CA ASP A 56 5.82 -9.74 -14.54
C ASP A 56 4.93 -8.58 -14.11
N VAL A 57 5.44 -7.65 -13.28
CA VAL A 57 4.70 -6.43 -12.92
C VAL A 57 4.31 -5.64 -14.18
N GLN A 58 5.27 -5.41 -15.09
CA GLN A 58 5.00 -4.68 -16.34
C GLN A 58 4.03 -5.45 -17.25
N ARG A 59 4.16 -6.78 -17.32
CA ARG A 59 3.24 -7.63 -18.08
C ARG A 59 1.82 -7.55 -17.52
N TYR A 60 1.64 -7.61 -16.19
CA TYR A 60 0.32 -7.46 -15.58
C TYR A 60 -0.26 -6.06 -15.77
N PHE A 61 0.57 -5.02 -15.66
CA PHE A 61 0.13 -3.66 -15.96
C PHE A 61 -0.35 -3.53 -17.42
N ARG A 62 0.38 -4.11 -18.36
CA ARG A 62 -0.05 -4.13 -19.77
C ARG A 62 -1.38 -4.86 -19.93
N GLU A 63 -1.53 -6.04 -19.33
CA GLU A 63 -2.77 -6.81 -19.37
C GLU A 63 -3.94 -6.04 -18.75
N MET A 64 -3.73 -5.35 -17.64
CA MET A 64 -4.75 -4.47 -17.03
C MET A 64 -5.19 -3.35 -17.97
N VAL A 65 -4.25 -2.71 -18.67
CA VAL A 65 -4.56 -1.69 -19.68
C VAL A 65 -5.39 -2.27 -20.82
N ASP A 66 -5.00 -3.44 -21.33
CA ASP A 66 -5.71 -4.12 -22.41
C ASP A 66 -7.12 -4.58 -22.00
N ASN A 67 -7.37 -4.74 -20.71
CA ASN A 67 -8.66 -5.06 -20.12
C ASN A 67 -9.41 -3.83 -19.57
N ASP A 68 -9.05 -2.62 -19.99
CA ASP A 68 -9.70 -1.35 -19.62
C ASP A 68 -9.68 -1.00 -18.12
N CYS A 69 -8.78 -1.58 -17.32
CA CYS A 69 -8.59 -1.12 -15.96
C CYS A 69 -8.16 0.35 -15.95
N LYS A 70 -8.71 1.12 -15.04
CA LYS A 70 -8.36 2.54 -14.83
C LYS A 70 -7.33 2.70 -13.72
N CYS A 71 -7.41 1.85 -12.72
CA CYS A 71 -6.56 1.86 -11.54
C CYS A 71 -5.87 0.52 -11.34
N VAL A 72 -4.79 0.51 -10.58
CA VAL A 72 -4.18 -0.69 -10.01
C VAL A 72 -3.76 -0.40 -8.57
N VAL A 73 -4.07 -1.33 -7.68
CA VAL A 73 -3.57 -1.34 -6.31
C VAL A 73 -2.53 -2.45 -6.19
N MET A 74 -1.37 -2.12 -5.65
CA MET A 74 -0.24 -3.04 -5.57
C MET A 74 0.36 -3.07 -4.17
N GLU A 75 0.48 -4.26 -3.60
CA GLU A 75 1.30 -4.45 -2.40
C GLU A 75 2.78 -4.37 -2.78
N VAL A 76 3.52 -3.47 -2.11
CA VAL A 76 4.94 -3.22 -2.37
C VAL A 76 5.76 -3.63 -1.15
N SER A 77 6.39 -4.79 -1.21
CA SER A 77 7.24 -5.29 -0.14
C SER A 77 8.58 -4.53 -0.09
N SER A 78 9.17 -4.44 1.10
CA SER A 78 10.50 -3.85 1.28
C SER A 78 11.57 -4.56 0.45
N GLN A 79 11.49 -5.88 0.36
CA GLN A 79 12.39 -6.69 -0.45
C GLN A 79 12.24 -6.38 -1.95
N ALA A 80 11.01 -6.16 -2.43
CA ALA A 80 10.79 -5.76 -3.83
C ALA A 80 11.39 -4.40 -4.15
N LEU A 81 11.32 -3.46 -3.21
CA LEU A 81 11.96 -2.14 -3.34
C LEU A 81 13.49 -2.28 -3.34
N MET A 82 14.05 -3.05 -2.40
CA MET A 82 15.47 -3.36 -2.34
C MET A 82 15.99 -4.00 -3.65
N MET A 83 15.25 -4.97 -4.18
CA MET A 83 15.58 -5.69 -5.42
C MET A 83 15.17 -4.93 -6.69
N LYS A 84 14.67 -3.71 -6.56
CA LYS A 84 14.25 -2.84 -7.68
C LYS A 84 13.15 -3.45 -8.57
N ARG A 85 12.30 -4.32 -8.04
CA ARG A 85 11.19 -4.93 -8.80
C ARG A 85 10.17 -3.90 -9.29
N CYS A 86 10.09 -2.75 -8.60
CA CYS A 86 9.24 -1.62 -8.97
C CYS A 86 9.99 -0.50 -9.70
N ALA A 87 11.23 -0.75 -10.18
CA ALA A 87 12.00 0.27 -10.88
C ALA A 87 11.30 0.76 -12.15
N GLY A 88 11.29 2.09 -12.34
CA GLY A 88 10.63 2.72 -13.47
C GLY A 88 9.12 2.95 -13.31
N ILE A 89 8.52 2.51 -12.18
CA ILE A 89 7.15 2.84 -11.82
C ILE A 89 7.18 4.11 -10.98
N MET A 90 6.46 5.14 -11.42
CA MET A 90 6.12 6.29 -10.59
C MET A 90 4.68 6.11 -10.12
N PHE A 91 4.51 5.72 -8.86
CA PHE A 91 3.16 5.59 -8.29
C PHE A 91 2.47 6.94 -8.16
N ASP A 92 1.19 7.00 -8.45
CA ASP A 92 0.39 8.21 -8.19
C ASP A 92 0.20 8.39 -6.67
N ILE A 93 -0.04 7.27 -5.96
CA ILE A 93 -0.13 7.26 -4.50
C ILE A 93 0.77 6.16 -3.93
N GLY A 94 1.55 6.50 -2.90
CA GLY A 94 2.26 5.58 -2.03
C GLY A 94 1.60 5.57 -0.64
N VAL A 95 1.25 4.40 -0.11
CA VAL A 95 0.62 4.27 1.21
C VAL A 95 1.57 3.57 2.17
N PHE A 96 1.73 4.12 3.38
CA PHE A 96 2.45 3.49 4.49
C PHE A 96 1.48 3.13 5.61
N THR A 97 1.43 1.85 5.98
CA THR A 97 0.51 1.36 7.02
C THR A 97 1.14 1.37 8.41
N ASN A 98 2.28 0.71 8.58
CA ASN A 98 3.00 0.61 9.86
C ASN A 98 4.39 -0.01 9.66
N LEU A 99 5.24 0.10 10.72
CA LEU A 99 6.53 -0.56 10.78
C LEU A 99 6.74 -1.25 12.12
N GLU A 100 7.01 -2.55 12.07
CA GLU A 100 7.42 -3.36 13.22
C GLU A 100 8.66 -4.18 12.83
N PRO A 101 9.52 -4.60 13.78
CA PRO A 101 10.63 -5.49 13.50
C PRO A 101 10.14 -6.79 12.85
N ASP A 102 10.52 -7.01 11.60
CA ASP A 102 10.19 -8.20 10.81
C ASP A 102 11.19 -8.34 9.66
N HIS A 103 11.27 -9.51 9.05
CA HIS A 103 12.13 -9.74 7.87
C HIS A 103 13.61 -9.35 8.05
N ILE A 104 14.18 -9.64 9.23
CA ILE A 104 15.60 -9.40 9.53
C ILE A 104 16.30 -10.75 9.63
N GLY A 105 17.24 -11.02 8.73
CA GLY A 105 17.93 -12.30 8.71
C GLY A 105 18.87 -12.49 7.54
N PRO A 106 19.57 -13.66 7.44
CA PRO A 106 20.64 -13.88 6.47
C PRO A 106 20.24 -13.76 5.00
N ASN A 107 18.96 -13.95 4.67
CA ASN A 107 18.42 -13.85 3.31
C ASN A 107 17.35 -12.75 3.18
N GLU A 108 17.30 -11.86 4.14
CA GLU A 108 16.33 -10.77 4.25
C GLU A 108 17.08 -9.45 4.43
N HIS A 109 16.55 -8.54 5.23
CA HIS A 109 17.21 -7.27 5.52
C HIS A 109 18.35 -7.46 6.54
N ALA A 110 19.44 -6.70 6.35
CA ALA A 110 20.62 -6.79 7.22
C ALA A 110 20.35 -6.25 8.64
N SER A 111 19.42 -5.29 8.77
CA SER A 111 19.02 -4.69 10.03
C SER A 111 17.60 -4.11 9.93
N PHE A 112 17.07 -3.66 11.06
CA PHE A 112 15.78 -2.95 11.09
C PHE A 112 15.84 -1.61 10.35
N GLU A 113 16.97 -0.91 10.42
CA GLU A 113 17.21 0.34 9.71
C GLU A 113 17.22 0.10 8.17
N ASP A 114 17.84 -0.98 7.71
CA ASP A 114 17.82 -1.37 6.31
C ASP A 114 16.40 -1.70 5.83
N TYR A 115 15.64 -2.45 6.64
CA TYR A 115 14.23 -2.75 6.38
C TYR A 115 13.37 -1.49 6.27
N MET A 116 13.52 -0.57 7.22
CA MET A 116 12.85 0.74 7.24
C MET A 116 13.24 1.59 6.03
N HIS A 117 14.53 1.72 5.76
CA HIS A 117 15.04 2.43 4.59
C HIS A 117 14.46 1.89 3.29
N CYS A 118 14.42 0.56 3.14
CA CYS A 118 13.86 -0.06 1.94
C CYS A 118 12.38 0.28 1.73
N LYS A 119 11.57 0.34 2.80
CA LYS A 119 10.16 0.79 2.67
C LYS A 119 10.08 2.27 2.27
N GLY A 120 10.98 3.10 2.78
CA GLY A 120 11.07 4.51 2.43
C GLY A 120 11.33 4.78 0.94
N LEU A 121 11.89 3.81 0.21
CA LEU A 121 12.11 3.94 -1.23
C LEU A 121 10.80 4.15 -2.03
N LEU A 122 9.65 3.69 -1.53
CA LEU A 122 8.36 3.97 -2.16
C LEU A 122 8.09 5.47 -2.26
N PHE A 123 8.46 6.25 -1.23
CA PHE A 123 8.21 7.69 -1.15
C PHE A 123 9.20 8.53 -1.97
N LYS A 124 10.19 7.88 -2.60
CA LYS A 124 11.07 8.46 -3.63
C LYS A 124 10.57 8.19 -5.04
N GLN A 125 9.54 7.34 -5.20
CA GLN A 125 8.94 6.97 -6.48
C GLN A 125 7.41 7.00 -6.45
N CYS A 126 6.82 7.92 -5.68
CA CYS A 126 5.40 8.26 -5.75
C CYS A 126 5.20 9.77 -5.84
N ARG A 127 4.00 10.20 -6.28
CA ARG A 127 3.63 11.62 -6.37
C ARG A 127 3.10 12.12 -5.03
N THR A 128 2.25 11.33 -4.39
CA THR A 128 1.67 11.62 -3.07
C THR A 128 1.88 10.42 -2.15
N GLY A 129 2.44 10.65 -0.97
CA GLY A 129 2.54 9.69 0.11
C GLY A 129 1.39 9.89 1.10
N ILE A 130 0.62 8.84 1.37
CA ILE A 130 -0.39 8.79 2.42
C ILE A 130 0.17 7.94 3.55
N VAL A 131 0.47 8.53 4.70
CA VAL A 131 1.26 7.86 5.73
C VAL A 131 0.56 7.88 7.09
N ASN A 132 0.75 6.79 7.83
CA ASN A 132 0.24 6.66 9.18
C ASN A 132 0.99 7.60 10.13
N PHE A 133 0.32 8.64 10.61
CA PHE A 133 0.87 9.62 11.55
C PHE A 133 1.20 9.03 12.92
N ASP A 134 0.49 7.98 13.31
CA ASP A 134 0.59 7.38 14.64
C ASP A 134 1.74 6.38 14.76
N ASP A 135 2.37 5.99 13.65
CA ASP A 135 3.54 5.11 13.67
C ASP A 135 4.81 5.91 14.01
N GLU A 136 5.52 5.50 15.05
CA GLU A 136 6.71 6.19 15.55
C GLU A 136 7.87 6.27 14.53
N HIS A 137 7.85 5.42 13.52
CA HIS A 137 8.87 5.34 12.47
C HIS A 137 8.51 6.14 11.21
N THR A 138 7.34 6.78 11.14
CA THR A 138 6.88 7.49 9.95
C THR A 138 7.88 8.55 9.49
N ALA A 139 8.46 9.31 10.41
CA ALA A 139 9.45 10.33 10.07
C ALA A 139 10.71 9.74 9.43
N GLN A 140 11.19 8.60 9.93
CA GLN A 140 12.36 7.91 9.39
C GLN A 140 12.06 7.23 8.05
N VAL A 141 10.87 6.64 7.89
CA VAL A 141 10.42 6.06 6.60
C VAL A 141 10.35 7.14 5.52
N LEU A 142 9.99 8.36 5.87
CA LEU A 142 9.94 9.50 4.94
C LEU A 142 11.31 10.15 4.71
N GLU A 143 12.38 9.68 5.29
CA GLU A 143 13.70 10.31 5.12
C GLU A 143 14.11 10.37 3.65
N GLY A 144 14.31 11.59 3.15
CA GLY A 144 14.67 11.85 1.75
C GLY A 144 13.56 11.56 0.75
N HIS A 145 12.27 11.56 1.17
CA HIS A 145 11.14 11.51 0.25
C HIS A 145 11.12 12.69 -0.73
N THR A 146 10.45 12.52 -1.86
CA THR A 146 10.32 13.55 -2.89
C THR A 146 8.86 13.85 -3.27
N CYS A 147 7.92 13.16 -2.62
CA CYS A 147 6.48 13.28 -2.86
C CYS A 147 5.84 14.36 -1.96
N ALA A 148 4.63 14.80 -2.33
CA ALA A 148 3.73 15.45 -1.39
C ALA A 148 3.33 14.43 -0.30
N VAL A 149 3.11 14.88 0.94
CA VAL A 149 2.77 14.00 2.06
C VAL A 149 1.45 14.42 2.67
N GLU A 150 0.55 13.44 2.75
CA GLU A 150 -0.71 13.49 3.48
C GLU A 150 -0.64 12.51 4.64
N THR A 151 -1.24 12.83 5.77
CA THR A 151 -1.19 11.98 6.95
C THR A 151 -2.58 11.52 7.37
N TYR A 152 -2.68 10.31 7.89
CA TYR A 152 -3.87 9.80 8.53
C TYR A 152 -3.52 9.21 9.90
N GLY A 153 -4.48 9.16 10.82
CA GLY A 153 -4.25 8.58 12.14
C GLY A 153 -5.42 8.77 13.10
N LEU A 154 -5.17 8.47 14.37
CA LEU A 154 -6.09 8.67 15.48
C LEU A 154 -5.69 9.87 16.33
N ASN A 155 -4.39 10.18 16.38
CA ASN A 155 -3.83 11.23 17.21
C ASN A 155 -4.05 12.63 16.62
N GLU A 156 -4.07 13.63 17.50
CA GLU A 156 -4.10 15.03 17.10
C GLU A 156 -2.85 15.39 16.30
N GLY A 157 -3.05 16.06 15.17
CA GLY A 157 -1.97 16.41 14.23
C GLY A 157 -1.97 15.58 12.95
N ALA A 158 -2.72 14.47 12.87
CA ALA A 158 -2.97 13.80 11.60
C ALA A 158 -3.89 14.66 10.70
N GLY A 159 -3.56 14.77 9.42
CA GLY A 159 -4.35 15.54 8.44
C GLY A 159 -5.77 14.98 8.26
N LEU A 160 -5.91 13.65 8.20
CA LEU A 160 -7.19 12.94 8.29
C LEU A 160 -7.20 12.11 9.58
N ARG A 161 -8.16 12.39 10.44
CA ARG A 161 -8.26 11.74 11.75
C ARG A 161 -9.56 10.98 11.90
N ALA A 162 -9.50 9.71 12.28
CA ALA A 162 -10.68 8.98 12.73
C ALA A 162 -10.99 9.36 14.18
N VAL A 163 -12.24 9.78 14.42
CA VAL A 163 -12.75 10.19 15.73
C VAL A 163 -14.07 9.49 16.02
N ASN A 164 -14.54 9.52 17.28
CA ASN A 164 -15.79 8.91 17.70
C ASN A 164 -15.89 7.41 17.35
N ILE A 165 -14.78 6.69 17.45
CA ILE A 165 -14.69 5.30 17.04
C ILE A 165 -15.54 4.41 17.95
N GLN A 166 -16.43 3.62 17.34
CA GLN A 166 -17.29 2.65 18.00
C GLN A 166 -17.12 1.28 17.36
N TYR A 167 -16.96 0.28 18.22
CA TYR A 167 -16.91 -1.13 17.78
C TYR A 167 -18.28 -1.76 17.98
N VAL A 168 -18.91 -2.14 16.87
CA VAL A 168 -20.24 -2.78 16.89
C VAL A 168 -20.04 -4.30 16.84
N HIS A 169 -20.55 -4.98 17.87
CA HIS A 169 -20.53 -6.44 17.99
C HIS A 169 -21.96 -6.95 18.13
N GLU A 170 -22.54 -7.38 17.00
CA GLU A 170 -23.86 -8.01 16.97
C GLU A 170 -23.73 -9.44 16.40
N PRO A 171 -24.66 -10.36 16.74
CA PRO A 171 -24.63 -11.70 16.15
C PRO A 171 -24.68 -11.67 14.62
N GLY A 172 -23.57 -12.10 14.00
CA GLY A 172 -23.43 -12.12 12.54
C GLY A 172 -22.98 -10.79 11.92
N HIS A 173 -22.73 -9.75 12.73
CA HIS A 173 -22.25 -8.45 12.25
C HIS A 173 -21.17 -7.88 13.17
N ILE A 174 -19.99 -7.66 12.61
CA ILE A 174 -18.88 -6.97 13.28
C ILE A 174 -18.49 -5.80 12.40
N SER A 175 -18.55 -4.58 12.95
CA SER A 175 -18.14 -3.37 12.24
C SER A 175 -17.44 -2.38 13.14
N THR A 176 -16.76 -1.43 12.53
CA THR A 176 -16.20 -0.25 13.20
C THR A 176 -16.82 0.98 12.55
N GLU A 177 -17.48 1.79 13.37
CA GLU A 177 -18.04 3.07 12.96
C GLU A 177 -17.15 4.20 13.47
N TYR A 178 -16.95 5.22 12.67
CA TYR A 178 -16.15 6.38 13.06
C TYR A 178 -16.49 7.59 12.19
N ASP A 179 -16.23 8.77 12.71
CA ASP A 179 -16.28 10.01 11.96
C ASP A 179 -14.89 10.36 11.45
N ILE A 180 -14.81 11.10 10.34
CA ILE A 180 -13.55 11.62 9.82
C ILE A 180 -13.49 13.11 10.11
N ALA A 181 -12.45 13.53 10.84
CA ALA A 181 -12.09 14.92 11.03
C ALA A 181 -10.82 15.21 10.23
N GLY A 182 -10.81 16.31 9.48
CA GLY A 182 -9.67 16.77 8.69
C GLY A 182 -9.86 18.22 8.27
N GLU A 183 -8.76 18.86 7.85
CA GLU A 183 -8.80 20.21 7.28
C GLU A 183 -9.21 20.19 5.81
#